data_022d962180691c51088d596405195911
#
_entry.id   022d962180691c51088d596405195911
#
_cell.length_a   1.000
_cell.length_b   1.000
_cell.length_c   1.000
_cell.angle_alpha   90.00
_cell.angle_beta   90.00
_cell.angle_gamma   90.00
#
_symmetry.space_group_name_H-M   'P 1'
#
loop_
_entity.id
_entity.type
_entity.pdbx_description
1 polymer ?
#
loop_
_entity_poly.entity_id
_entity_poly.type
_entity_poly.pdbx_seq_one_letter_code
_entity_poly.pdbx_strand_id
1 'polypeptide(L)'
;MKRFLLSFVLILCLVFGINNHAIAKDNIEAIETISQIGSLANSGNYMQALDKCNQALKKYPKEPDLYYWKASIQSSINQKHEALENFNKAIALDSKEATYYVVRGICKMDLNDYTGAEADFNKAIELNPNDATAFTMRGCAKLAQGNIDGANNDLTKANELVDVQEGIISK
;
A
#
# COMPACT_ATOMS: atom_id res chain seq x y z
N MET A 1 -43.32 -7.08 -31.80
CA MET A 1 -42.12 -6.28 -31.47
C MET A 1 -42.04 -5.80 -30.02
N LYS A 2 -43.09 -5.19 -29.40
CA LYS A 2 -43.02 -4.70 -28.00
C LYS A 2 -42.74 -5.77 -26.93
N ARG A 3 -43.21 -7.02 -27.12
CA ARG A 3 -42.97 -8.12 -26.17
C ARG A 3 -41.51 -8.63 -26.14
N PHE A 4 -40.82 -8.57 -27.26
CA PHE A 4 -39.40 -8.94 -27.35
C PHE A 4 -38.47 -7.91 -26.74
N LEU A 5 -38.82 -6.60 -26.85
CA LEU A 5 -38.04 -5.54 -26.21
C LEU A 5 -38.10 -5.58 -24.67
N LEU A 6 -39.31 -5.85 -24.09
CA LEU A 6 -39.47 -5.98 -22.66
C LEU A 6 -38.70 -7.18 -22.07
N SER A 7 -38.68 -8.29 -22.79
CA SER A 7 -37.94 -9.49 -22.42
C SER A 7 -36.41 -9.23 -22.42
N PHE A 8 -35.93 -8.48 -23.43
CA PHE A 8 -34.50 -8.14 -23.54
C PHE A 8 -34.04 -7.18 -22.45
N VAL A 9 -34.85 -6.17 -22.10
CA VAL A 9 -34.57 -5.23 -21.01
C VAL A 9 -34.61 -5.93 -19.65
N LEU A 10 -35.55 -6.84 -19.41
CA LEU A 10 -35.61 -7.63 -18.17
C LEU A 10 -34.40 -8.57 -18.03
N ILE A 11 -33.94 -9.20 -19.11
CA ILE A 11 -32.74 -10.04 -19.10
C ILE A 11 -31.49 -9.19 -18.85
N LEU A 12 -31.39 -7.99 -19.47
CA LEU A 12 -30.28 -7.06 -19.20
C LEU A 12 -30.26 -6.62 -17.72
N CYS A 13 -31.41 -6.26 -17.15
CA CYS A 13 -31.50 -5.88 -15.73
C CYS A 13 -31.14 -7.02 -14.78
N LEU A 14 -31.53 -8.27 -15.12
CA LEU A 14 -31.17 -9.44 -14.32
C LEU A 14 -29.67 -9.77 -14.43
N VAL A 15 -29.09 -9.70 -15.63
CA VAL A 15 -27.66 -9.94 -15.86
C VAL A 15 -26.80 -8.85 -15.21
N PHE A 16 -27.19 -7.57 -15.35
CA PHE A 16 -26.48 -6.45 -14.70
C PHE A 16 -26.65 -6.46 -13.17
N GLY A 17 -27.85 -6.80 -12.67
CA GLY A 17 -28.11 -6.92 -11.23
C GLY A 17 -27.33 -8.07 -10.58
N ILE A 18 -27.25 -9.22 -11.25
CA ILE A 18 -26.48 -10.38 -10.76
C ILE A 18 -24.98 -10.07 -10.82
N ASN A 19 -24.48 -9.44 -11.92
CA ASN A 19 -23.08 -9.05 -12.01
C ASN A 19 -22.68 -8.03 -10.93
N ASN A 20 -23.48 -7.01 -10.67
CA ASN A 20 -23.20 -6.03 -9.64
C ASN A 20 -23.18 -6.65 -8.24
N HIS A 21 -24.08 -7.58 -7.95
CA HIS A 21 -24.12 -8.28 -6.66
C HIS A 21 -22.93 -9.24 -6.48
N ALA A 22 -22.55 -9.96 -7.54
CA ALA A 22 -21.38 -10.83 -7.53
C ALA A 22 -20.08 -10.03 -7.36
N ILE A 23 -19.92 -8.93 -8.12
CA ILE A 23 -18.76 -8.03 -8.01
C ILE A 23 -18.67 -7.41 -6.60
N ALA A 24 -19.79 -6.96 -6.05
CA ALA A 24 -19.83 -6.42 -4.68
C ALA A 24 -19.44 -7.47 -3.64
N LYS A 25 -19.90 -8.71 -3.79
CA LYS A 25 -19.54 -9.83 -2.90
C LYS A 25 -18.06 -10.17 -3.01
N ASP A 26 -17.50 -10.25 -4.22
CA ASP A 26 -16.09 -10.53 -4.43
C ASP A 26 -15.19 -9.43 -3.84
N ASN A 27 -15.59 -8.16 -3.96
CA ASN A 27 -14.87 -7.05 -3.34
C ASN A 27 -14.91 -7.10 -1.82
N ILE A 28 -16.05 -7.43 -1.21
CA ILE A 28 -16.16 -7.58 0.25
C ILE A 28 -15.28 -8.73 0.74
N GLU A 29 -15.30 -9.87 0.06
CA GLU A 29 -14.47 -11.02 0.42
C GLU A 29 -12.96 -10.72 0.30
N ALA A 30 -12.56 -9.95 -0.73
CA ALA A 30 -11.17 -9.50 -0.87
C ALA A 30 -10.76 -8.61 0.30
N ILE A 31 -11.58 -7.62 0.68
CA ILE A 31 -11.32 -6.72 1.81
C ILE A 31 -11.21 -7.50 3.13
N GLU A 32 -12.13 -8.43 3.39
CA GLU A 32 -12.09 -9.27 4.59
C GLU A 32 -10.81 -10.14 4.62
N THR A 33 -10.42 -10.68 3.47
CA THR A 33 -9.20 -11.49 3.35
C THR A 33 -7.96 -10.64 3.63
N ILE A 34 -7.87 -9.43 3.07
CA ILE A 34 -6.77 -8.48 3.31
C ILE A 34 -6.70 -8.10 4.80
N SER A 35 -7.84 -7.82 5.43
CA SER A 35 -7.90 -7.53 6.86
C SER A 35 -7.37 -8.68 7.72
N GLN A 36 -7.73 -9.92 7.38
CA GLN A 36 -7.23 -11.11 8.08
C GLN A 36 -5.71 -11.30 7.88
N ILE A 37 -5.20 -11.05 6.68
CA ILE A 37 -3.76 -11.09 6.37
C ILE A 37 -3.03 -10.06 7.23
N GLY A 38 -3.52 -8.82 7.28
CA GLY A 38 -2.95 -7.76 8.11
C GLY A 38 -2.94 -8.12 9.59
N SER A 39 -4.02 -8.69 10.11
CA SER A 39 -4.10 -9.15 11.50
C SER A 39 -3.08 -10.26 11.81
N LEU A 40 -2.91 -11.24 10.92
CA LEU A 40 -1.91 -12.29 11.06
C LEU A 40 -0.48 -11.73 11.01
N ALA A 41 -0.20 -10.82 10.09
CA ALA A 41 1.12 -10.18 9.95
C ALA A 41 1.45 -9.36 11.21
N ASN A 42 0.53 -8.55 11.70
CA ASN A 42 0.70 -7.71 12.88
C ASN A 42 0.88 -8.53 14.19
N SER A 43 0.33 -9.75 14.24
CA SER A 43 0.55 -10.67 15.35
C SER A 43 1.79 -11.56 15.21
N GLY A 44 2.63 -11.33 14.18
CA GLY A 44 3.87 -12.07 13.95
C GLY A 44 3.67 -13.45 13.31
N ASN A 45 2.45 -13.80 12.91
CA ASN A 45 2.13 -15.08 12.25
C ASN A 45 2.47 -15.04 10.76
N TYR A 46 3.72 -14.69 10.42
CA TYR A 46 4.17 -14.38 9.06
C TYR A 46 3.95 -15.50 8.06
N MET A 47 4.21 -16.76 8.43
CA MET A 47 4.05 -17.89 7.52
C MET A 47 2.59 -18.13 7.14
N GLN A 48 1.67 -18.00 8.11
CA GLN A 48 0.23 -18.15 7.85
C GLN A 48 -0.30 -16.98 7.00
N ALA A 49 0.17 -15.74 7.30
CA ALA A 49 -0.17 -14.57 6.52
C ALA A 49 0.32 -14.70 5.06
N LEU A 50 1.54 -15.19 4.85
CA LEU A 50 2.12 -15.38 3.51
C LEU A 50 1.36 -16.44 2.71
N ASP A 51 1.00 -17.57 3.34
CA ASP A 51 0.19 -18.61 2.69
C ASP A 51 -1.17 -18.07 2.29
N LYS A 52 -1.82 -17.32 3.18
CA LYS A 52 -3.10 -16.66 2.90
C LYS A 52 -3.00 -15.64 1.77
N CYS A 53 -1.92 -14.82 1.71
CA CYS A 53 -1.64 -13.95 0.57
C CYS A 53 -1.53 -14.72 -0.74
N ASN A 54 -0.78 -15.83 -0.73
CA ASN A 54 -0.58 -16.64 -1.93
C ASN A 54 -1.88 -17.30 -2.42
N GLN A 55 -2.77 -17.69 -1.50
CA GLN A 55 -4.10 -18.21 -1.85
C GLN A 55 -4.99 -17.10 -2.42
N ALA A 56 -5.02 -15.93 -1.77
CA ALA A 56 -5.81 -14.78 -2.20
C ALA A 56 -5.38 -14.27 -3.58
N LEU A 57 -4.08 -14.21 -3.87
CA LEU A 57 -3.55 -13.78 -5.16
C LEU A 57 -3.94 -14.68 -6.33
N LYS A 58 -4.28 -15.95 -6.09
CA LYS A 58 -4.84 -16.83 -7.14
C LYS A 58 -6.24 -16.39 -7.55
N LYS A 59 -7.02 -15.85 -6.61
CA LYS A 59 -8.40 -15.38 -6.84
C LYS A 59 -8.45 -13.91 -7.26
N TYR A 60 -7.60 -13.07 -6.66
CA TYR A 60 -7.57 -11.62 -6.83
C TYR A 60 -6.20 -11.13 -7.33
N PRO A 61 -5.75 -11.51 -8.54
CA PRO A 61 -4.39 -11.23 -9.02
C PRO A 61 -4.13 -9.75 -9.34
N LYS A 62 -5.15 -8.90 -9.34
CA LYS A 62 -5.05 -7.46 -9.60
C LYS A 62 -5.30 -6.60 -8.36
N GLU A 63 -5.35 -7.22 -7.18
CA GLU A 63 -5.56 -6.51 -5.93
C GLU A 63 -4.20 -6.00 -5.40
N PRO A 64 -3.92 -4.68 -5.40
CA PRO A 64 -2.61 -4.15 -5.04
C PRO A 64 -2.26 -4.40 -3.58
N ASP A 65 -3.23 -4.35 -2.67
CA ASP A 65 -2.99 -4.56 -1.25
C ASP A 65 -2.50 -5.98 -0.92
N LEU A 66 -2.84 -6.97 -1.72
CA LEU A 66 -2.30 -8.33 -1.54
C LEU A 66 -0.81 -8.40 -1.83
N TYR A 67 -0.32 -7.68 -2.84
CA TYR A 67 1.11 -7.57 -3.12
C TYR A 67 1.83 -6.74 -2.06
N TYR A 68 1.21 -5.66 -1.58
CA TYR A 68 1.73 -4.87 -0.46
C TYR A 68 1.91 -5.72 0.80
N TRP A 69 0.89 -6.46 1.23
CA TRP A 69 1.00 -7.31 2.42
C TRP A 69 2.00 -8.45 2.23
N LYS A 70 2.02 -9.07 1.05
CA LYS A 70 3.02 -10.10 0.74
C LYS A 70 4.43 -9.54 0.86
N ALA A 71 4.69 -8.36 0.29
CA ALA A 71 5.98 -7.69 0.35
C ALA A 71 6.36 -7.31 1.79
N SER A 72 5.42 -6.75 2.56
CA SER A 72 5.65 -6.36 3.95
C SER A 72 6.01 -7.56 4.82
N ILE A 73 5.32 -8.69 4.65
CA ILE A 73 5.63 -9.94 5.35
C ILE A 73 7.02 -10.45 4.94
N GLN A 74 7.33 -10.46 3.64
CA GLN A 74 8.63 -10.89 3.13
C GLN A 74 9.77 -10.03 3.67
N SER A 75 9.57 -8.71 3.74
CA SER A 75 10.55 -7.81 4.36
C SER A 75 10.77 -8.16 5.84
N SER A 76 9.71 -8.45 6.59
CA SER A 76 9.77 -8.83 8.01
C SER A 76 10.51 -10.14 8.27
N ILE A 77 10.48 -11.08 7.31
CA ILE A 77 11.22 -12.35 7.37
C ILE A 77 12.57 -12.31 6.62
N ASN A 78 13.08 -11.09 6.35
CA ASN A 78 14.37 -10.82 5.69
C ASN A 78 14.49 -11.28 4.22
N GLN A 79 13.36 -11.45 3.52
CA GLN A 79 13.29 -11.72 2.07
C GLN A 79 13.14 -10.38 1.30
N LYS A 80 14.14 -9.48 1.43
CA LYS A 80 14.03 -8.09 1.00
C LYS A 80 13.97 -7.91 -0.53
N HIS A 81 14.66 -8.76 -1.29
CA HIS A 81 14.63 -8.69 -2.75
C HIS A 81 13.27 -9.09 -3.31
N GLU A 82 12.69 -10.18 -2.79
CA GLU A 82 11.34 -10.61 -3.16
C GLU A 82 10.28 -9.60 -2.71
N ALA A 83 10.50 -8.94 -1.57
CA ALA A 83 9.64 -7.85 -1.11
C ALA A 83 9.63 -6.70 -2.12
N LEU A 84 10.79 -6.24 -2.61
CA LEU A 84 10.88 -5.18 -3.62
C LEU A 84 10.10 -5.52 -4.89
N GLU A 85 10.17 -6.76 -5.37
CA GLU A 85 9.39 -7.19 -6.54
C GLU A 85 7.88 -7.07 -6.30
N ASN A 86 7.41 -7.44 -5.10
CA ASN A 86 6.00 -7.36 -4.78
C ASN A 86 5.55 -5.92 -4.49
N PHE A 87 6.37 -5.06 -3.86
CA PHE A 87 6.10 -3.63 -3.77
C PHE A 87 6.00 -2.97 -5.16
N ASN A 88 6.88 -3.35 -6.10
CA ASN A 88 6.80 -2.87 -7.47
C ASN A 88 5.48 -3.28 -8.15
N LYS A 89 4.98 -4.49 -7.89
CA LYS A 89 3.68 -4.94 -8.41
C LYS A 89 2.51 -4.16 -7.81
N ALA A 90 2.53 -3.90 -6.49
CA ALA A 90 1.51 -3.08 -5.83
C ALA A 90 1.44 -1.69 -6.45
N ILE A 91 2.59 -1.01 -6.61
CA ILE A 91 2.69 0.33 -7.22
C ILE A 91 2.27 0.32 -8.70
N ALA A 92 2.59 -0.74 -9.45
CA ALA A 92 2.17 -0.85 -10.85
C ALA A 92 0.64 -1.00 -10.99
N LEU A 93 -0.02 -1.59 -10.00
CA LEU A 93 -1.47 -1.74 -9.95
C LEU A 93 -2.18 -0.48 -9.43
N ASP A 94 -1.61 0.16 -8.40
CA ASP A 94 -2.06 1.46 -7.90
C ASP A 94 -0.86 2.36 -7.58
N SER A 95 -0.61 3.32 -8.46
CA SER A 95 0.48 4.29 -8.34
C SER A 95 0.13 5.53 -7.51
N LYS A 96 -1.08 5.60 -6.94
CA LYS A 96 -1.56 6.76 -6.17
C LYS A 96 -1.53 6.52 -4.66
N GLU A 97 -1.30 5.29 -4.22
CA GLU A 97 -1.20 4.96 -2.79
C GLU A 97 0.19 5.32 -2.25
N ALA A 98 0.26 6.37 -1.43
CA ALA A 98 1.51 6.88 -0.86
C ALA A 98 2.24 5.87 0.00
N THR A 99 1.48 5.05 0.74
CA THR A 99 2.01 4.04 1.67
C THR A 99 2.93 3.05 0.97
N TYR A 100 2.62 2.66 -0.27
CA TYR A 100 3.43 1.70 -1.02
C TYR A 100 4.84 2.23 -1.30
N TYR A 101 4.97 3.52 -1.57
CA TYR A 101 6.27 4.15 -1.77
C TYR A 101 7.05 4.27 -0.45
N VAL A 102 6.37 4.62 0.67
CA VAL A 102 7.03 4.67 1.99
C VAL A 102 7.64 3.33 2.34
N VAL A 103 6.87 2.24 2.25
CA VAL A 103 7.36 0.92 2.65
C VAL A 103 8.40 0.35 1.70
N ARG A 104 8.29 0.63 0.39
CA ARG A 104 9.34 0.26 -0.58
C ARG A 104 10.63 1.05 -0.32
N GLY A 105 10.53 2.33 0.00
CA GLY A 105 11.66 3.16 0.40
C GLY A 105 12.36 2.61 1.65
N ILE A 106 11.61 2.21 2.67
CA ILE A 106 12.15 1.56 3.87
C ILE A 106 12.89 0.26 3.49
N CYS A 107 12.28 -0.58 2.65
CA CYS A 107 12.92 -1.81 2.18
C CYS A 107 14.22 -1.54 1.40
N LYS A 108 14.28 -0.47 0.60
CA LYS A 108 15.51 -0.02 -0.08
C LYS A 108 16.57 0.48 0.89
N MET A 109 16.20 1.22 1.93
CA MET A 109 17.14 1.63 2.99
C MET A 109 17.79 0.43 3.65
N ASP A 110 17.03 -0.60 3.94
CA ASP A 110 17.52 -1.85 4.50
C ASP A 110 18.52 -2.58 3.59
N LEU A 111 18.48 -2.31 2.29
CA LEU A 111 19.41 -2.79 1.28
C LEU A 111 20.54 -1.78 0.97
N ASN A 112 20.62 -0.68 1.75
CA ASN A 112 21.56 0.44 1.57
C ASN A 112 21.37 1.24 0.26
N ASP A 113 20.23 1.08 -0.44
CA ASP A 113 19.85 1.91 -1.58
C ASP A 113 19.19 3.21 -1.09
N TYR A 114 19.98 4.07 -0.46
CA TYR A 114 19.49 5.33 0.12
C TYR A 114 18.98 6.30 -0.92
N THR A 115 19.60 6.33 -2.10
CA THR A 115 19.17 7.19 -3.23
C THR A 115 17.82 6.74 -3.78
N GLY A 116 17.63 5.45 -3.98
CA GLY A 116 16.35 4.90 -4.41
C GLY A 116 15.26 5.05 -3.35
N ALA A 117 15.63 4.97 -2.06
CA ALA A 117 14.71 5.22 -0.95
C ALA A 117 14.26 6.68 -0.91
N GLU A 118 15.19 7.64 -1.04
CA GLU A 118 14.87 9.08 -1.09
C GLU A 118 13.89 9.40 -2.24
N ALA A 119 14.10 8.80 -3.42
CA ALA A 119 13.18 8.96 -4.56
C ALA A 119 11.76 8.44 -4.24
N ASP A 120 11.64 7.31 -3.53
CA ASP A 120 10.36 6.76 -3.11
C ASP A 120 9.68 7.67 -2.07
N PHE A 121 10.42 8.17 -1.07
CA PHE A 121 9.86 9.10 -0.08
C PHE A 121 9.46 10.43 -0.71
N ASN A 122 10.18 10.93 -1.71
CA ASN A 122 9.78 12.10 -2.49
C ASN A 122 8.41 11.87 -3.15
N LYS A 123 8.20 10.69 -3.73
CA LYS A 123 6.92 10.35 -4.35
C LYS A 123 5.80 10.19 -3.32
N ALA A 124 6.08 9.61 -2.17
CA ALA A 124 5.11 9.50 -1.08
C ALA A 124 4.67 10.89 -0.57
N ILE A 125 5.61 11.82 -0.38
CA ILE A 125 5.33 13.20 0.05
C ILE A 125 4.56 13.98 -1.04
N GLU A 126 4.85 13.76 -2.31
CA GLU A 126 4.07 14.34 -3.41
C GLU A 126 2.60 13.90 -3.34
N LEU A 127 2.36 12.62 -3.05
CA LEU A 127 1.02 12.04 -2.95
C LEU A 127 0.31 12.41 -1.63
N ASN A 128 1.04 12.45 -0.53
CA ASN A 128 0.55 12.84 0.79
C ASN A 128 1.52 13.81 1.49
N PRO A 129 1.36 15.14 1.30
CA PRO A 129 2.25 16.15 1.89
C PRO A 129 2.19 16.27 3.42
N ASN A 130 1.25 15.57 4.07
CA ASN A 130 1.08 15.60 5.52
C ASN A 130 1.56 14.30 6.20
N ASP A 131 2.28 13.44 5.49
CA ASP A 131 2.83 12.21 6.06
C ASP A 131 4.15 12.48 6.79
N ALA A 132 4.08 12.66 8.11
CA ALA A 132 5.25 12.84 8.96
C ALA A 132 6.24 11.67 8.86
N THR A 133 5.75 10.43 8.64
CA THR A 133 6.60 9.25 8.49
C THR A 133 7.45 9.35 7.23
N ALA A 134 6.86 9.77 6.11
CA ALA A 134 7.59 9.93 4.85
C ALA A 134 8.71 10.97 4.97
N PHE A 135 8.47 12.12 5.64
CA PHE A 135 9.51 13.11 5.92
C PHE A 135 10.59 12.54 6.83
N THR A 136 10.22 11.86 7.91
CA THR A 136 11.19 11.24 8.84
C THR A 136 12.10 10.26 8.10
N MET A 137 11.52 9.35 7.31
CA MET A 137 12.28 8.34 6.58
C MET A 137 13.16 8.95 5.50
N ARG A 138 12.70 10.01 4.81
CA ARG A 138 13.54 10.75 3.87
C ARG A 138 14.71 11.44 4.56
N GLY A 139 14.48 12.04 5.72
CA GLY A 139 15.53 12.60 6.57
C GLY A 139 16.58 11.56 6.94
N CYS A 140 16.16 10.36 7.35
CA CYS A 140 17.08 9.25 7.64
C CYS A 140 17.88 8.82 6.40
N ALA A 141 17.25 8.73 5.22
CA ALA A 141 17.93 8.40 3.98
C ALA A 141 18.98 9.47 3.60
N LYS A 142 18.67 10.77 3.78
CA LYS A 142 19.58 11.88 3.57
C LYS A 142 20.75 11.86 4.55
N LEU A 143 20.51 11.56 5.84
CA LEU A 143 21.59 11.39 6.83
C LEU A 143 22.56 10.28 6.41
N ALA A 144 22.05 9.15 5.98
CA ALA A 144 22.88 8.05 5.50
C ALA A 144 23.74 8.42 4.28
N GLN A 145 23.31 9.43 3.49
CA GLN A 145 24.04 9.98 2.35
C GLN A 145 24.96 11.17 2.75
N GLY A 146 24.99 11.56 4.03
CA GLY A 146 25.78 12.68 4.51
C GLY A 146 25.16 14.06 4.30
N ASN A 147 23.91 14.15 3.82
CA ASN A 147 23.18 15.41 3.63
C ASN A 147 22.50 15.82 4.94
N ILE A 148 23.29 16.37 5.86
CA ILE A 148 22.83 16.74 7.21
C ILE A 148 21.78 17.85 7.18
N ASP A 149 21.99 18.89 6.37
CA ASP A 149 21.08 20.04 6.30
C ASP A 149 19.71 19.62 5.73
N GLY A 150 19.72 18.82 4.67
CA GLY A 150 18.50 18.28 4.09
C GLY A 150 17.73 17.36 5.04
N ALA A 151 18.45 16.60 5.87
CA ALA A 151 17.85 15.75 6.88
C ALA A 151 17.21 16.57 8.01
N ASN A 152 17.91 17.59 8.53
CA ASN A 152 17.38 18.46 9.58
C ASN A 152 16.10 19.18 9.13
N ASN A 153 16.04 19.63 7.87
CA ASN A 153 14.84 20.24 7.31
C ASN A 153 13.65 19.24 7.30
N ASP A 154 13.89 17.99 6.87
CA ASP A 154 12.86 16.98 6.83
C ASP A 154 12.37 16.57 8.22
N LEU A 155 13.29 16.39 9.19
CA LEU A 155 12.94 16.05 10.57
C LEU A 155 12.17 17.20 11.27
N THR A 156 12.55 18.45 11.00
CA THR A 156 11.79 19.62 11.48
C THR A 156 10.38 19.59 10.92
N LYS A 157 10.23 19.33 9.62
CA LYS A 157 8.90 19.24 8.98
C LYS A 157 8.06 18.11 9.53
N ALA A 158 8.67 16.94 9.79
CA ALA A 158 7.99 15.81 10.40
C ALA A 158 7.43 16.17 11.80
N ASN A 159 8.24 16.83 12.64
CA ASN A 159 7.81 17.27 13.97
C ASN A 159 6.65 18.27 13.91
N GLU A 160 6.73 19.29 13.02
CA GLU A 160 5.62 20.23 12.80
C GLU A 160 4.31 19.53 12.44
N LEU A 161 4.38 18.47 11.61
CA LEU A 161 3.21 17.72 11.21
C LEU A 161 2.60 16.91 12.36
N VAL A 162 3.43 16.33 13.21
CA VAL A 162 2.99 15.63 14.43
C VAL A 162 2.34 16.58 15.40
N ASP A 163 2.95 17.74 15.68
CA ASP A 163 2.45 18.75 16.61
C ASP A 163 1.06 19.29 16.18
N VAL A 164 0.86 19.44 14.86
CA VAL A 164 -0.45 19.83 14.29
C VAL A 164 -1.49 18.72 14.47
N GLN A 165 -1.12 17.45 14.28
CA GLN A 165 -2.02 16.30 14.43
C GLN A 165 -2.43 16.09 15.91
N GLU A 166 -1.51 16.32 16.84
CA GLU A 166 -1.79 16.23 18.30
C GLU A 166 -2.49 17.48 18.86
N GLY A 167 -2.69 18.52 18.04
CA GLY A 167 -3.35 19.76 18.45
C GLY A 167 -2.49 20.66 19.37
N ILE A 168 -1.17 20.44 19.39
CA ILE A 168 -0.21 21.23 20.16
C ILE A 168 -0.02 22.61 19.52
N ILE A 169 -0.07 22.68 18.19
CA ILE A 169 0.01 23.92 17.40
C ILE A 169 -1.25 24.06 16.55
N SER A 170 -1.95 25.18 16.64
CA SER A 170 -3.05 25.53 15.74
C SER A 170 -2.50 25.99 14.39
N LYS A 171 -3.14 25.56 13.28
CA LYS A 171 -2.82 26.05 11.94
C LYS A 171 -3.07 27.53 11.78
#